data_c433241626458d104ad4f36f1d5e86d7
#
_entry.id   c433241626458d104ad4f36f1d5e86d7
#
_cell.length_a   1.000
_cell.length_b   1.000
_cell.length_c   1.000
_cell.angle_alpha   90.00
_cell.angle_beta   90.00
_cell.angle_gamma   90.00
#
_symmetry.space_group_name_H-M   'P 1'
#
loop_
_entity.id
_entity.type
_entity.pdbx_description
1 polymer ?
#
loop_
_entity_poly.entity_id
_entity_poly.type
_entity_poly.pdbx_seq_one_letter_code
_entity_poly.pdbx_strand_id
1 'polypeptide(L)'
;MPLLKIQNVMSSEIAKRPIISRPPEPPPEYLMNDPTNSIYIGRTKIFNVPLTWNFLNLTNPHMAVVGITGAGKSYFVKTFLLRASYIWKTNAIIIDWAGEYRAWVKQSGGKVISLGKGDSINLLDLAGTKPLNRVKQIMNALSILTDIDSYPEQKILTQQAIEQAYANAGFDLAKEPTKEEEERVPTLKDVVKILKDRLEEGTYEFPAELEGAIFRLNQFTREGEDFFARKSTVDLSKLTVSGLVDIDLSGLPEERFRALAGLFILQFLKEKMRMEGWSPTKGIKAIVVLDEAWKVASDERSDAITIVREGRKYQFALIVASQNPTDINEAIFSNVGTVVLLRLKFQRFLDYVQGSLNFSDYMRKEITKFGVGQAAFDMAFQSGISFSDTFLIEKIHGEEPLEEYVVDISEVAKSIEGFSAKYQSEYLFEKTELTSMLLEYGIEKEKIENLFKKFDILGKRVGIKEFTSQLLSLGISKERLVGFFKTLGMEDELISIILRSI
;
A
#
# COMPACT_ATOMS: atom_id res chain seq x y z
N MET A 1 -17.06 -14.41 -63.98
CA MET A 1 -17.14 -12.95 -63.81
C MET A 1 -17.95 -12.44 -62.62
N PRO A 2 -18.95 -13.10 -62.03
CA PRO A 2 -19.57 -12.61 -60.77
C PRO A 2 -18.65 -12.68 -59.56
N LEU A 3 -17.76 -13.65 -59.43
CA LEU A 3 -16.84 -13.81 -58.29
C LEU A 3 -15.82 -12.68 -58.14
N LEU A 4 -15.34 -12.11 -59.25
CA LEU A 4 -14.40 -10.97 -59.22
C LEU A 4 -15.06 -9.67 -58.74
N LYS A 5 -16.35 -9.45 -59.00
CA LYS A 5 -17.11 -8.32 -58.47
C LYS A 5 -17.37 -8.45 -56.96
N ILE A 6 -17.64 -9.64 -56.47
CA ILE A 6 -17.85 -9.92 -55.03
C ILE A 6 -16.55 -9.74 -54.27
N GLN A 7 -15.40 -10.20 -54.79
CA GLN A 7 -14.09 -9.99 -54.16
C GLN A 7 -13.71 -8.51 -54.10
N ASN A 8 -13.97 -7.71 -55.14
CA ASN A 8 -13.67 -6.28 -55.11
C ASN A 8 -14.58 -5.48 -54.19
N VAL A 9 -15.84 -5.87 -54.03
CA VAL A 9 -16.76 -5.24 -53.07
C VAL A 9 -16.38 -5.62 -51.63
N MET A 10 -16.05 -6.89 -51.38
CA MET A 10 -15.60 -7.34 -50.06
C MET A 10 -14.26 -6.72 -49.67
N SER A 11 -13.30 -6.59 -50.57
CA SER A 11 -12.00 -5.96 -50.28
C SER A 11 -12.15 -4.46 -49.96
N SER A 12 -13.05 -3.75 -50.65
CA SER A 12 -13.27 -2.33 -50.41
C SER A 12 -14.06 -2.05 -49.12
N GLU A 13 -14.96 -2.95 -48.70
CA GLU A 13 -15.66 -2.84 -47.45
C GLU A 13 -14.82 -3.29 -46.24
N ILE A 14 -13.96 -4.31 -46.44
CA ILE A 14 -13.02 -4.74 -45.39
C ILE A 14 -11.96 -3.65 -45.15
N ALA A 15 -11.50 -2.95 -46.20
CA ALA A 15 -10.58 -1.84 -46.07
C ALA A 15 -11.17 -0.61 -45.36
N LYS A 16 -12.50 -0.49 -45.34
CA LYS A 16 -13.24 0.60 -44.64
C LYS A 16 -13.67 0.24 -43.21
N ARG A 17 -13.62 -1.02 -42.83
CA ARG A 17 -13.88 -1.43 -41.42
C ARG A 17 -12.63 -1.11 -40.61
N PRO A 18 -12.76 -0.38 -39.50
CA PRO A 18 -11.62 -0.26 -38.61
C PRO A 18 -11.14 -1.67 -38.25
N ILE A 19 -9.87 -1.93 -38.47
CA ILE A 19 -9.25 -3.16 -38.00
C ILE A 19 -9.44 -3.15 -36.47
N ILE A 20 -10.38 -3.93 -35.98
CA ILE A 20 -10.51 -4.18 -34.56
C ILE A 20 -9.26 -5.00 -34.25
N SER A 21 -8.24 -4.35 -33.69
CA SER A 21 -7.07 -5.06 -33.20
C SER A 21 -7.57 -6.10 -32.22
N ARG A 22 -7.18 -7.36 -32.45
CA ARG A 22 -7.48 -8.44 -31.51
C ARG A 22 -6.92 -8.04 -30.14
N PRO A 23 -7.69 -8.11 -29.06
CA PRO A 23 -7.13 -7.82 -27.75
C PRO A 23 -5.93 -8.75 -27.51
N PRO A 24 -4.87 -8.29 -26.84
CA PRO A 24 -3.70 -9.10 -26.57
C PRO A 24 -4.10 -10.34 -25.78
N GLU A 25 -3.58 -11.49 -26.19
CA GLU A 25 -3.78 -12.73 -25.45
C GLU A 25 -2.99 -12.66 -24.14
N PRO A 26 -3.55 -13.14 -23.01
CA PRO A 26 -2.83 -13.19 -21.75
C PRO A 26 -1.55 -14.02 -21.89
N PRO A 27 -0.38 -13.53 -21.42
CA PRO A 27 0.85 -14.31 -21.49
C PRO A 27 0.78 -15.56 -20.60
N PRO A 28 1.52 -16.63 -20.93
CA PRO A 28 1.53 -17.86 -20.13
C PRO A 28 1.83 -17.62 -18.65
N GLU A 29 2.74 -16.72 -18.33
CA GLU A 29 3.13 -16.35 -16.96
C GLU A 29 1.94 -15.83 -16.14
N TYR A 30 1.03 -15.13 -16.80
CA TYR A 30 -0.20 -14.64 -16.17
C TYR A 30 -1.19 -15.77 -15.90
N LEU A 31 -1.36 -16.68 -16.85
CA LEU A 31 -2.29 -17.80 -16.75
C LEU A 31 -1.80 -18.88 -15.75
N MET A 32 -0.50 -18.94 -15.50
CA MET A 32 0.13 -19.87 -14.57
C MET A 32 0.29 -19.33 -13.14
N ASN A 33 -0.29 -18.17 -12.83
CA ASN A 33 -0.28 -17.65 -11.47
C ASN A 33 -0.88 -18.66 -10.50
N ASP A 34 -0.13 -18.97 -9.43
CA ASP A 34 -0.64 -19.78 -8.32
C ASP A 34 -1.77 -19.01 -7.60
N PRO A 35 -3.03 -19.46 -7.66
CA PRO A 35 -4.15 -18.76 -7.05
C PRO A 35 -4.05 -18.71 -5.52
N THR A 36 -3.32 -19.64 -4.89
CA THR A 36 -3.14 -19.65 -3.43
C THR A 36 -2.11 -18.64 -2.95
N ASN A 37 -1.26 -18.14 -3.84
CA ASN A 37 -0.20 -17.19 -3.56
C ASN A 37 -0.28 -15.92 -4.43
N SER A 38 -1.46 -15.61 -4.94
CA SER A 38 -1.72 -14.44 -5.77
C SER A 38 -2.87 -13.62 -5.21
N ILE A 39 -2.79 -12.31 -5.34
CA ILE A 39 -3.89 -11.43 -4.96
C ILE A 39 -4.88 -11.39 -6.12
N TYR A 40 -6.11 -11.81 -5.86
CA TYR A 40 -7.19 -11.61 -6.80
C TYR A 40 -7.63 -10.15 -6.81
N ILE A 41 -7.77 -9.57 -7.98
CA ILE A 41 -8.15 -8.16 -8.15
C ILE A 41 -9.59 -8.04 -8.71
N GLY A 42 -9.91 -8.85 -9.72
CA GLY A 42 -11.18 -8.77 -10.42
C GLY A 42 -11.18 -9.64 -11.68
N ARG A 43 -11.90 -9.22 -12.70
CA ARG A 43 -11.99 -9.94 -13.98
C ARG A 43 -11.74 -9.04 -15.15
N THR A 44 -11.05 -9.55 -16.16
CA THR A 44 -10.90 -8.84 -17.44
C THR A 44 -12.26 -8.64 -18.08
N LYS A 45 -12.48 -7.44 -18.66
CA LYS A 45 -13.78 -7.06 -19.21
C LYS A 45 -14.13 -7.85 -20.46
N ILE A 46 -13.16 -8.18 -21.29
CA ILE A 46 -13.37 -8.80 -22.59
C ILE A 46 -13.46 -10.32 -22.48
N PHE A 47 -12.49 -10.96 -21.84
CA PHE A 47 -12.41 -12.42 -21.77
C PHE A 47 -13.01 -13.00 -20.49
N ASN A 48 -13.43 -12.14 -19.54
CA ASN A 48 -13.92 -12.55 -18.22
C ASN A 48 -12.94 -13.49 -17.46
N VAL A 49 -11.63 -13.33 -17.72
CA VAL A 49 -10.57 -14.09 -17.07
C VAL A 49 -10.29 -13.49 -15.69
N PRO A 50 -10.09 -14.33 -14.66
CA PRO A 50 -9.68 -13.86 -13.35
C PRO A 50 -8.38 -13.03 -13.43
N LEU A 51 -8.40 -11.83 -12.88
CA LEU A 51 -7.21 -10.99 -12.78
C LEU A 51 -6.56 -11.23 -11.42
N THR A 52 -5.44 -11.94 -11.44
CA THR A 52 -4.61 -12.19 -10.26
C THR A 52 -3.29 -11.46 -10.36
N TRP A 53 -2.80 -10.97 -9.25
CA TRP A 53 -1.54 -10.26 -9.15
C TRP A 53 -0.55 -11.07 -8.31
N ASN A 54 0.56 -11.45 -8.92
CA ASN A 54 1.65 -12.16 -8.25
C ASN A 54 2.97 -11.49 -8.59
N PHE A 55 3.58 -10.84 -7.59
CA PHE A 55 4.83 -10.08 -7.78
C PHE A 55 6.03 -10.94 -8.19
N LEU A 56 5.98 -12.27 -7.95
CA LEU A 56 7.07 -13.18 -8.31
C LEU A 56 7.27 -13.25 -9.84
N ASN A 57 6.20 -13.06 -10.61
CA ASN A 57 6.23 -13.09 -12.07
C ASN A 57 6.47 -11.71 -12.69
N LEU A 58 6.31 -10.66 -11.92
CA LEU A 58 6.45 -9.27 -12.38
C LEU A 58 7.90 -8.79 -12.29
N THR A 59 8.24 -7.77 -13.06
CA THR A 59 9.57 -7.11 -13.02
C THR A 59 9.89 -6.61 -11.61
N ASN A 60 8.87 -6.09 -10.92
CA ASN A 60 8.97 -5.65 -9.51
C ASN A 60 7.58 -5.56 -8.85
N PRO A 61 7.51 -5.42 -7.51
CA PRO A 61 6.25 -5.38 -6.77
C PRO A 61 5.62 -3.99 -6.66
N HIS A 62 6.15 -2.98 -7.33
CA HIS A 62 5.67 -1.61 -7.19
C HIS A 62 4.48 -1.36 -8.12
N MET A 63 3.59 -0.46 -7.68
CA MET A 63 2.33 -0.17 -8.38
C MET A 63 2.05 1.34 -8.42
N ALA A 64 1.59 1.82 -9.56
CA ALA A 64 1.00 3.15 -9.70
C ALA A 64 -0.52 2.99 -9.91
N VAL A 65 -1.32 3.74 -9.15
CA VAL A 65 -2.78 3.76 -9.24
C VAL A 65 -3.23 5.17 -9.58
N VAL A 66 -3.73 5.37 -10.78
CA VAL A 66 -4.05 6.71 -11.29
C VAL A 66 -5.52 6.83 -11.69
N GLY A 67 -6.14 7.94 -11.33
CA GLY A 67 -7.53 8.22 -11.72
C GLY A 67 -8.09 9.45 -11.03
N ILE A 68 -9.09 10.08 -11.64
CA ILE A 68 -9.73 11.27 -11.08
C ILE A 68 -10.38 10.99 -9.72
N THR A 69 -10.70 12.06 -8.98
CA THR A 69 -11.46 11.96 -7.73
C THR A 69 -12.78 11.20 -7.94
N GLY A 70 -13.12 10.31 -7.01
CA GLY A 70 -14.33 9.49 -7.09
C GLY A 70 -14.28 8.33 -8.10
N ALA A 71 -13.13 8.08 -8.76
CA ALA A 71 -12.97 6.94 -9.67
C ALA A 71 -12.78 5.60 -8.94
N GLY A 72 -12.49 5.60 -7.63
CA GLY A 72 -12.33 4.40 -6.81
C GLY A 72 -10.89 4.04 -6.49
N LYS A 73 -9.91 4.98 -6.57
CA LYS A 73 -8.50 4.73 -6.23
C LYS A 73 -8.33 4.13 -4.82
N SER A 74 -8.77 4.89 -3.82
CA SER A 74 -8.63 4.50 -2.41
C SER A 74 -9.37 3.19 -2.12
N TYR A 75 -10.51 2.95 -2.78
CA TYR A 75 -11.22 1.68 -2.69
C TYR A 75 -10.39 0.52 -3.24
N PHE A 76 -9.80 0.67 -4.43
CA PHE A 76 -8.91 -0.34 -5.01
C PHE A 76 -7.73 -0.64 -4.10
N VAL A 77 -7.07 0.40 -3.57
CA VAL A 77 -5.92 0.25 -2.65
C VAL A 77 -6.34 -0.47 -1.38
N LYS A 78 -7.45 -0.10 -0.75
CA LYS A 78 -8.00 -0.77 0.45
C LYS A 78 -8.24 -2.26 0.21
N THR A 79 -8.93 -2.58 -0.88
CA THR A 79 -9.21 -3.97 -1.29
C THR A 79 -7.92 -4.76 -1.51
N PHE A 80 -6.95 -4.17 -2.21
CA PHE A 80 -5.65 -4.80 -2.47
C PHE A 80 -4.87 -5.07 -1.18
N LEU A 81 -4.81 -4.09 -0.27
CA LEU A 81 -4.09 -4.22 1.00
C LEU A 81 -4.71 -5.29 1.92
N LEU A 82 -6.04 -5.36 2.00
CA LEU A 82 -6.71 -6.41 2.77
C LEU A 82 -6.35 -7.80 2.25
N ARG A 83 -6.42 -7.98 0.95
CA ARG A 83 -6.09 -9.26 0.31
C ARG A 83 -4.61 -9.62 0.48
N ALA A 84 -3.71 -8.65 0.35
CA ALA A 84 -2.28 -8.85 0.58
C ALA A 84 -1.97 -9.21 2.04
N SER A 85 -2.59 -8.51 2.98
CA SER A 85 -2.46 -8.82 4.40
C SER A 85 -2.96 -10.22 4.74
N TYR A 86 -4.06 -10.65 4.11
CA TYR A 86 -4.61 -11.99 4.31
C TYR A 86 -3.70 -13.08 3.73
N ILE A 87 -3.29 -12.96 2.46
CA ILE A 87 -2.57 -14.02 1.73
C ILE A 87 -1.12 -14.12 2.20
N TRP A 88 -0.43 -12.98 2.38
CA TRP A 88 1.01 -12.96 2.66
C TRP A 88 1.35 -12.47 4.07
N LYS A 89 0.38 -12.13 4.90
CA LYS A 89 0.60 -11.48 6.22
C LYS A 89 1.42 -10.19 6.07
N THR A 90 1.23 -9.49 4.97
CA THR A 90 1.96 -8.27 4.65
C THR A 90 1.61 -7.15 5.62
N ASN A 91 2.61 -6.43 6.09
CA ASN A 91 2.41 -5.17 6.78
C ASN A 91 2.15 -4.06 5.75
N ALA A 92 1.21 -3.19 6.02
CA ALA A 92 0.92 -2.07 5.15
C ALA A 92 1.02 -0.75 5.92
N ILE A 93 1.79 0.20 5.38
CA ILE A 93 1.99 1.53 5.95
C ILE A 93 1.45 2.54 4.95
N ILE A 94 0.39 3.22 5.31
CA ILE A 94 -0.29 4.21 4.46
C ILE A 94 0.11 5.59 4.91
N ILE A 95 0.70 6.39 4.01
CA ILE A 95 0.93 7.81 4.20
C ILE A 95 -0.28 8.53 3.60
N ASP A 96 -1.26 8.79 4.46
CA ASP A 96 -2.58 9.28 4.11
C ASP A 96 -2.65 10.81 4.20
N TRP A 97 -2.63 11.45 3.04
CA TRP A 97 -2.62 12.90 2.94
C TRP A 97 -3.94 13.57 3.33
N ALA A 98 -5.04 12.90 3.04
CA ALA A 98 -6.39 13.43 3.19
C ALA A 98 -7.18 12.85 4.38
N GLY A 99 -6.70 11.79 5.00
CA GLY A 99 -7.39 11.07 6.07
C GLY A 99 -8.47 10.10 5.59
N GLU A 100 -8.38 9.64 4.33
CA GLU A 100 -9.38 8.75 3.72
C GLU A 100 -9.33 7.30 4.22
N TYR A 101 -8.21 6.88 4.83
CA TYR A 101 -7.99 5.50 5.28
C TYR A 101 -8.28 5.30 6.76
N ARG A 102 -8.32 6.38 7.55
CA ARG A 102 -8.41 6.33 9.01
C ARG A 102 -9.55 5.47 9.55
N ALA A 103 -10.77 5.70 9.07
CA ALA A 103 -11.95 4.95 9.52
C ALA A 103 -11.83 3.47 9.17
N TRP A 104 -11.45 3.18 7.93
CA TRP A 104 -11.28 1.82 7.44
C TRP A 104 -10.18 1.05 8.18
N VAL A 105 -9.02 1.68 8.43
CA VAL A 105 -7.92 1.05 9.17
C VAL A 105 -8.33 0.71 10.61
N LYS A 106 -9.04 1.62 11.29
CA LYS A 106 -9.58 1.35 12.64
C LYS A 106 -10.55 0.18 12.63
N GLN A 107 -11.47 0.14 11.69
CA GLN A 107 -12.45 -0.93 11.54
C GLN A 107 -11.79 -2.28 11.23
N SER A 108 -10.70 -2.25 10.46
CA SER A 108 -9.90 -3.44 10.13
C SER A 108 -8.95 -3.88 11.26
N GLY A 109 -9.03 -3.27 12.44
CA GLY A 109 -8.17 -3.60 13.58
C GLY A 109 -6.73 -3.10 13.47
N GLY A 110 -6.46 -2.22 12.50
CA GLY A 110 -5.16 -1.59 12.30
C GLY A 110 -4.90 -0.42 13.25
N LYS A 111 -3.70 0.13 13.17
CA LYS A 111 -3.26 1.27 13.97
C LYS A 111 -3.37 2.56 13.18
N VAL A 112 -3.96 3.59 13.78
CA VAL A 112 -3.98 4.95 13.20
C VAL A 112 -3.08 5.85 14.02
N ILE A 113 -2.21 6.58 13.33
CA ILE A 113 -1.32 7.62 13.86
C ILE A 113 -1.81 8.93 13.28
N SER A 114 -2.38 9.79 14.11
CA SER A 114 -2.98 11.06 13.65
C SER A 114 -2.09 12.24 13.98
N LEU A 115 -1.18 12.57 13.06
CA LEU A 115 -0.29 13.73 13.22
C LEU A 115 -1.08 15.04 13.20
N GLY A 116 -0.79 15.90 14.17
CA GLY A 116 -1.53 17.15 14.37
C GLY A 116 -2.85 17.01 15.14
N LYS A 117 -3.27 15.78 15.48
CA LYS A 117 -4.47 15.49 16.28
C LYS A 117 -4.18 14.67 17.54
N GLY A 118 -3.03 14.87 18.12
CA GLY A 118 -2.59 14.19 19.33
C GLY A 118 -1.24 13.48 19.21
N ASP A 119 -0.94 12.95 18.04
CA ASP A 119 0.35 12.33 17.78
C ASP A 119 1.39 13.32 17.27
N SER A 120 2.65 13.08 17.64
CA SER A 120 3.82 13.85 17.21
C SER A 120 4.98 12.92 16.84
N ILE A 121 5.84 13.40 15.96
CA ILE A 121 7.07 12.72 15.56
C ILE A 121 8.22 13.71 15.73
N ASN A 122 9.23 13.34 16.50
CA ASN A 122 10.47 14.10 16.60
C ASN A 122 11.33 13.84 15.36
N LEU A 123 11.66 14.87 14.58
CA LEU A 123 12.53 14.73 13.40
C LEU A 123 13.93 14.21 13.75
N LEU A 124 14.37 14.40 14.98
CA LEU A 124 15.68 13.97 15.42
C LEU A 124 15.69 12.52 15.95
N ASP A 125 14.54 11.84 16.02
CA ASP A 125 14.50 10.45 16.46
C ASP A 125 15.36 9.56 15.58
N LEU A 126 16.20 8.76 16.22
CA LEU A 126 17.20 7.94 15.54
C LEU A 126 16.61 6.62 15.03
N ALA A 127 15.75 5.98 15.81
CA ALA A 127 15.14 4.69 15.49
C ALA A 127 16.18 3.65 15.01
N GLY A 128 17.30 3.56 15.72
CA GLY A 128 18.43 2.69 15.42
C GLY A 128 19.43 3.25 14.39
N THR A 129 19.17 4.41 13.80
CA THR A 129 20.07 5.03 12.81
C THR A 129 21.14 5.87 13.52
N LYS A 130 22.35 5.91 12.97
CA LYS A 130 23.43 6.77 13.50
C LYS A 130 23.05 8.24 13.40
N PRO A 131 23.37 9.07 14.43
CA PRO A 131 23.09 10.51 14.39
C PRO A 131 23.57 11.20 13.13
N LEU A 132 24.80 10.92 12.67
CA LEU A 132 25.35 11.50 11.43
C LEU A 132 24.48 11.22 10.19
N ASN A 133 23.91 10.02 10.11
CA ASN A 133 22.99 9.68 9.01
C ASN A 133 21.68 10.44 9.16
N ARG A 134 21.14 10.56 10.36
CA ARG A 134 19.93 11.31 10.64
C ARG A 134 20.10 12.80 10.30
N VAL A 135 21.22 13.41 10.65
CA VAL A 135 21.55 14.80 10.27
C VAL A 135 21.44 14.98 8.75
N LYS A 136 22.09 14.11 7.97
CA LYS A 136 22.04 14.15 6.49
C LYS A 136 20.59 14.02 5.96
N GLN A 137 19.82 13.19 6.59
CA GLN A 137 18.43 12.94 6.24
C GLN A 137 17.54 14.19 6.48
N ILE A 138 17.68 14.80 7.64
CA ILE A 138 16.96 16.05 7.98
C ILE A 138 17.37 17.14 7.01
N MET A 139 18.65 17.30 6.74
CA MET A 139 19.15 18.29 5.79
C MET A 139 18.59 18.08 4.38
N ASN A 140 18.48 16.81 3.92
CA ASN A 140 17.86 16.49 2.65
C ASN A 140 16.36 16.87 2.62
N ALA A 141 15.61 16.57 3.67
CA ALA A 141 14.20 16.95 3.77
C ALA A 141 14.04 18.48 3.77
N LEU A 142 14.88 19.21 4.50
CA LEU A 142 14.89 20.67 4.49
C LEU A 142 15.24 21.24 3.11
N SER A 143 16.18 20.60 2.38
CA SER A 143 16.55 21.00 1.02
C SER A 143 15.43 20.81 0.00
N ILE A 144 14.55 19.82 0.21
CA ILE A 144 13.38 19.61 -0.64
C ILE A 144 12.26 20.63 -0.35
N LEU A 145 12.08 20.99 0.93
CA LEU A 145 10.93 21.78 1.39
C LEU A 145 11.20 23.27 1.51
N THR A 146 12.46 23.64 1.57
CA THR A 146 12.89 25.03 1.73
C THR A 146 13.93 25.36 0.67
N ASP A 147 14.21 26.62 0.51
CA ASP A 147 15.27 27.11 -0.38
C ASP A 147 16.66 27.15 0.29
N ILE A 148 16.89 26.32 1.33
CA ILE A 148 18.12 26.34 2.14
C ILE A 148 19.38 26.08 1.28
N ASP A 149 19.25 25.37 0.17
CA ASP A 149 20.35 25.13 -0.77
C ASP A 149 20.86 26.40 -1.44
N SER A 150 20.02 27.45 -1.52
CA SER A 150 20.42 28.77 -2.01
C SER A 150 21.21 29.59 -0.98
N TYR A 151 21.31 29.12 0.27
CA TYR A 151 21.97 29.77 1.40
C TYR A 151 22.99 28.84 2.06
N PRO A 152 24.16 28.61 1.45
CA PRO A 152 25.13 27.62 1.90
C PRO A 152 25.56 27.79 3.37
N GLU A 153 25.73 29.03 3.82
CA GLU A 153 26.11 29.33 5.19
C GLU A 153 25.02 28.92 6.20
N GLN A 154 23.77 29.29 5.94
CA GLN A 154 22.62 28.89 6.77
C GLN A 154 22.47 27.35 6.81
N LYS A 155 22.73 26.70 5.68
CA LYS A 155 22.72 25.23 5.59
C LYS A 155 23.77 24.61 6.49
N ILE A 156 25.01 25.11 6.45
CA ILE A 156 26.11 24.64 7.29
C ILE A 156 25.81 24.90 8.77
N LEU A 157 25.33 26.08 9.12
CA LEU A 157 24.96 26.45 10.50
C LEU A 157 23.87 25.55 11.05
N THR A 158 22.85 25.27 10.24
CA THR A 158 21.76 24.36 10.62
C THR A 158 22.27 22.94 10.86
N GLN A 159 23.12 22.44 9.95
CA GLN A 159 23.71 21.10 10.10
C GLN A 159 24.55 21.02 11.38
N GLN A 160 25.44 22.00 11.61
CA GLN A 160 26.28 22.04 12.81
C GLN A 160 25.47 22.13 14.10
N ALA A 161 24.35 22.89 14.08
CA ALA A 161 23.48 22.99 15.25
C ALA A 161 22.77 21.66 15.57
N ILE A 162 22.38 20.89 14.55
CA ILE A 162 21.79 19.56 14.73
C ILE A 162 22.86 18.58 15.29
N GLU A 163 24.07 18.59 14.73
CA GLU A 163 25.17 17.77 15.22
C GLU A 163 25.52 18.11 16.68
N GLN A 164 25.55 19.42 17.00
CA GLN A 164 25.81 19.90 18.36
C GLN A 164 24.69 19.48 19.34
N ALA A 165 23.42 19.48 18.90
CA ALA A 165 22.31 19.05 19.72
C ALA A 165 22.46 17.56 20.13
N TYR A 166 22.84 16.69 19.22
CA TYR A 166 23.16 15.29 19.52
C TYR A 166 24.37 15.17 20.45
N ALA A 167 25.43 15.92 20.20
CA ALA A 167 26.62 15.89 21.04
C ALA A 167 26.31 16.35 22.48
N ASN A 168 25.52 17.43 22.64
CA ASN A 168 25.07 17.92 23.94
C ASN A 168 24.20 16.91 24.71
N ALA A 169 23.44 16.08 23.97
CA ALA A 169 22.65 15.00 24.54
C ALA A 169 23.50 13.73 24.85
N GLY A 170 24.79 13.75 24.55
CA GLY A 170 25.75 12.69 24.87
C GLY A 170 25.87 11.59 23.81
N PHE A 171 25.42 11.85 22.56
CA PHE A 171 25.56 10.89 21.47
C PHE A 171 26.94 10.98 20.78
N ASP A 172 27.49 9.81 20.45
CA ASP A 172 28.57 9.69 19.47
C ASP A 172 27.94 9.69 18.06
N LEU A 173 28.25 10.70 17.26
CA LEU A 173 27.64 10.89 15.93
C LEU A 173 27.88 9.71 14.97
N ALA A 174 28.94 8.95 15.17
CA ALA A 174 29.35 7.85 14.30
C ALA A 174 28.84 6.48 14.74
N LYS A 175 28.26 6.36 15.93
CA LYS A 175 27.78 5.10 16.49
C LYS A 175 26.26 5.00 16.46
N GLU A 176 25.76 3.76 16.39
CA GLU A 176 24.34 3.49 16.58
C GLU A 176 23.97 3.69 18.04
N PRO A 177 22.79 4.30 18.32
CA PRO A 177 22.38 4.56 19.67
C PRO A 177 21.95 3.26 20.37
N THR A 178 22.14 3.21 21.69
CA THR A 178 21.49 2.22 22.55
C THR A 178 20.04 2.62 22.78
N LYS A 179 19.20 1.67 23.25
CA LYS A 179 17.80 1.96 23.58
C LYS A 179 17.64 3.03 24.68
N GLU A 180 18.58 3.06 25.62
CA GLU A 180 18.59 4.05 26.71
C GLU A 180 18.96 5.44 26.21
N GLU A 181 19.85 5.51 25.24
CA GLU A 181 20.22 6.77 24.60
C GLU A 181 19.07 7.34 23.77
N GLU A 182 18.28 6.50 23.09
CA GLU A 182 17.11 6.95 22.30
C GLU A 182 16.07 7.73 23.12
N GLU A 183 15.99 7.53 24.44
CA GLU A 183 15.12 8.31 25.31
C GLU A 183 15.57 9.77 25.51
N ARG A 184 16.85 10.06 25.22
CA ARG A 184 17.48 11.37 25.40
C ARG A 184 17.67 12.15 24.09
N VAL A 185 17.08 11.67 22.99
CA VAL A 185 17.20 12.32 21.67
C VAL A 185 16.72 13.78 21.78
N PRO A 186 17.53 14.75 21.28
CA PRO A 186 17.15 16.16 21.28
C PRO A 186 15.99 16.42 20.33
N THR A 187 15.45 17.64 20.38
CA THR A 187 14.36 18.11 19.52
C THR A 187 14.82 19.27 18.65
N LEU A 188 14.03 19.64 17.65
CA LEU A 188 14.30 20.87 16.86
C LEU A 188 14.31 22.13 17.73
N LYS A 189 13.61 22.16 18.87
CA LYS A 189 13.69 23.30 19.83
C LYS A 189 15.09 23.46 20.40
N ASP A 190 15.76 22.32 20.70
CA ASP A 190 17.15 22.36 21.20
C ASP A 190 18.10 22.88 20.12
N VAL A 191 17.87 22.51 18.84
CA VAL A 191 18.64 23.04 17.70
C VAL A 191 18.48 24.54 17.54
N VAL A 192 17.22 25.02 17.57
CA VAL A 192 16.94 26.48 17.50
C VAL A 192 17.56 27.22 18.69
N LYS A 193 17.54 26.64 19.89
CA LYS A 193 18.19 27.20 21.06
C LYS A 193 19.69 27.38 20.85
N ILE A 194 20.39 26.36 20.35
CA ILE A 194 21.82 26.44 20.04
C ILE A 194 22.14 27.57 19.08
N LEU A 195 21.33 27.76 18.03
CA LEU A 195 21.51 28.86 17.08
C LEU A 195 21.27 30.24 17.73
N LYS A 196 20.28 30.35 18.61
CA LYS A 196 20.01 31.57 19.36
C LYS A 196 21.13 31.92 20.34
N ASP A 197 21.59 30.92 21.11
CA ASP A 197 22.71 31.08 22.04
C ASP A 197 23.95 31.60 21.29
N ARG A 198 24.27 31.03 20.10
CA ARG A 198 25.38 31.54 19.24
C ARG A 198 25.15 32.97 18.76
N LEU A 199 23.93 33.38 18.47
CA LEU A 199 23.59 34.73 18.05
C LEU A 199 23.76 35.73 19.21
N GLU A 200 23.34 35.33 20.42
CA GLU A 200 23.46 36.15 21.65
C GLU A 200 24.91 36.30 22.10
N GLU A 201 25.77 35.30 21.90
CA GLU A 201 27.20 35.38 22.18
C GLU A 201 27.92 36.43 21.32
N GLY A 202 27.36 36.84 20.17
CA GLY A 202 27.86 37.87 19.29
C GLY A 202 29.24 37.61 18.70
N THR A 203 29.73 36.36 18.74
CA THR A 203 31.04 35.95 18.28
C THR A 203 31.10 35.58 16.80
N TYR A 204 29.92 35.40 16.16
CA TYR A 204 29.81 34.99 14.77
C TYR A 204 29.91 36.17 13.82
N GLU A 205 30.76 36.05 12.80
CA GLU A 205 31.09 37.15 11.87
C GLU A 205 29.86 37.61 11.02
N PHE A 206 28.91 36.68 10.75
CA PHE A 206 27.73 36.94 9.91
C PHE A 206 26.43 36.64 10.67
N PRO A 207 25.98 37.52 11.58
CA PRO A 207 24.78 37.27 12.40
C PRO A 207 23.50 37.13 11.55
N ALA A 208 23.40 37.78 10.40
CA ALA A 208 22.27 37.63 9.48
C ALA A 208 22.06 36.19 8.98
N GLU A 209 23.13 35.43 8.84
CA GLU A 209 23.02 34.01 8.44
C GLU A 209 22.51 33.11 9.58
N LEU A 210 22.85 33.45 10.83
CA LEU A 210 22.26 32.81 12.02
C LEU A 210 20.75 33.12 12.12
N GLU A 211 20.37 34.39 11.95
CA GLU A 211 18.98 34.79 11.93
C GLU A 211 18.17 34.10 10.83
N GLY A 212 18.77 33.96 9.64
CA GLY A 212 18.17 33.24 8.52
C GLY A 212 17.96 31.76 8.82
N ALA A 213 18.95 31.10 9.42
CA ALA A 213 18.82 29.69 9.84
C ALA A 213 17.75 29.50 10.92
N ILE A 214 17.73 30.40 11.94
CA ILE A 214 16.69 30.42 12.97
C ILE A 214 15.30 30.62 12.36
N PHE A 215 15.15 31.55 11.45
CA PHE A 215 13.86 31.85 10.79
C PHE A 215 13.31 30.63 10.06
N ARG A 216 14.17 29.89 9.34
CA ARG A 216 13.77 28.66 8.61
C ARG A 216 13.32 27.55 9.55
N LEU A 217 13.98 27.36 10.69
CA LEU A 217 13.61 26.33 11.64
C LEU A 217 12.43 26.71 12.52
N ASN A 218 12.26 28.01 12.83
CA ASN A 218 11.18 28.50 13.67
C ASN A 218 9.79 28.16 13.12
N GLN A 219 9.63 28.03 11.80
CA GLN A 219 8.36 27.61 11.21
C GLN A 219 7.91 26.20 11.66
N PHE A 220 8.84 25.35 12.15
CA PHE A 220 8.56 24.00 12.63
C PHE A 220 8.59 23.88 14.16
N THR A 221 8.94 24.95 14.88
CA THR A 221 9.10 24.95 16.36
C THR A 221 8.16 25.93 17.06
N ARG A 222 7.34 26.68 16.30
CA ARG A 222 6.36 27.64 16.85
C ARG A 222 5.34 26.90 17.70
N GLU A 223 4.97 27.50 18.82
CA GLU A 223 3.96 26.95 19.70
C GLU A 223 2.63 26.72 18.96
N GLY A 224 2.03 25.54 19.13
CA GLY A 224 0.85 25.08 18.40
C GLY A 224 1.12 24.46 17.02
N GLU A 225 2.30 24.67 16.45
CA GLU A 225 2.73 24.10 15.17
C GLU A 225 3.98 23.22 15.31
N ASP A 226 4.41 22.92 16.54
CA ASP A 226 5.63 22.17 16.88
C ASP A 226 5.46 20.65 16.81
N PHE A 227 4.69 20.17 15.83
CA PHE A 227 4.37 18.74 15.64
C PHE A 227 5.61 17.86 15.46
N PHE A 228 6.72 18.45 14.99
CA PHE A 228 7.99 17.78 14.72
C PHE A 228 9.12 18.17 15.68
N ALA A 229 8.82 19.03 16.65
CA ALA A 229 9.75 19.56 17.61
C ALA A 229 9.41 19.17 19.05
N ARG A 230 8.59 18.15 19.23
CA ARG A 230 8.24 17.50 20.49
C ARG A 230 8.80 16.08 20.51
N LYS A 231 8.90 15.47 21.68
CA LYS A 231 9.18 14.04 21.78
C LYS A 231 8.10 13.24 21.04
N SER A 232 8.51 12.21 20.35
CA SER A 232 7.56 11.34 19.64
C SER A 232 6.60 10.66 20.59
N THR A 233 5.33 10.64 20.23
CA THR A 233 4.30 9.81 20.87
C THR A 233 4.22 8.44 20.19
N VAL A 234 4.88 8.28 19.06
CA VAL A 234 4.83 7.10 18.20
C VAL A 234 6.19 6.44 18.15
N ASP A 235 6.22 5.14 18.36
CA ASP A 235 7.40 4.31 18.14
C ASP A 235 7.47 3.91 16.66
N LEU A 236 8.32 4.63 15.90
CA LEU A 236 8.52 4.40 14.46
C LEU A 236 9.12 3.01 14.19
N SER A 237 9.88 2.45 15.13
CA SER A 237 10.52 1.14 14.94
C SER A 237 9.52 0.00 14.73
N LYS A 238 8.27 0.19 15.16
CA LYS A 238 7.19 -0.78 15.03
C LYS A 238 6.33 -0.65 13.78
N LEU A 239 6.57 0.35 12.93
CA LEU A 239 5.72 0.57 11.75
C LEU A 239 5.67 -0.64 10.81
N THR A 240 6.81 -1.31 10.60
CA THR A 240 6.93 -2.44 9.66
C THR A 240 6.47 -3.79 10.23
N VAL A 241 6.06 -3.84 11.49
CA VAL A 241 5.62 -5.07 12.19
C VAL A 241 4.24 -4.94 12.84
N SER A 242 3.54 -3.84 12.59
CA SER A 242 2.24 -3.53 13.23
C SER A 242 1.02 -3.91 12.39
N GLY A 243 1.20 -4.66 11.31
CA GLY A 243 0.11 -5.02 10.40
C GLY A 243 -0.31 -3.82 9.54
N LEU A 244 -1.57 -3.42 9.62
CA LEU A 244 -2.10 -2.27 8.88
C LEU A 244 -1.92 -0.99 9.71
N VAL A 245 -1.19 -0.03 9.17
CA VAL A 245 -0.92 1.26 9.83
C VAL A 245 -1.29 2.40 8.89
N ASP A 246 -2.13 3.29 9.38
CA ASP A 246 -2.46 4.56 8.71
C ASP A 246 -1.75 5.71 9.42
N ILE A 247 -1.00 6.50 8.67
CA ILE A 247 -0.36 7.73 9.12
C ILE A 247 -1.15 8.90 8.53
N ASP A 248 -2.20 9.29 9.27
CA ASP A 248 -3.11 10.37 8.91
C ASP A 248 -2.42 11.72 9.07
N LEU A 249 -2.14 12.37 7.94
CA LEU A 249 -1.53 13.70 7.84
C LEU A 249 -2.56 14.83 7.78
N SER A 250 -3.85 14.50 7.69
CA SER A 250 -4.92 15.50 7.50
C SER A 250 -5.05 16.48 8.66
N GLY A 251 -4.50 16.13 9.84
CA GLY A 251 -4.46 17.02 11.00
C GLY A 251 -3.40 18.11 10.94
N LEU A 252 -2.42 17.99 10.04
CA LEU A 252 -1.38 19.00 9.86
C LEU A 252 -1.93 20.18 9.04
N PRO A 253 -1.77 21.43 9.50
CA PRO A 253 -2.49 22.58 8.96
C PRO A 253 -2.06 22.95 7.54
N GLU A 254 -0.77 22.80 7.24
CA GLU A 254 -0.21 23.22 5.97
C GLU A 254 0.41 22.07 5.20
N GLU A 255 0.40 22.19 3.89
CA GLU A 255 0.95 21.18 2.97
C GLU A 255 2.44 20.90 3.20
N ARG A 256 3.22 21.93 3.57
CA ARG A 256 4.65 21.76 3.90
C ARG A 256 4.89 20.85 5.10
N PHE A 257 4.01 20.89 6.13
CA PHE A 257 4.12 19.99 7.28
C PHE A 257 3.80 18.53 6.87
N ARG A 258 2.78 18.34 6.02
CA ARG A 258 2.46 17.02 5.48
C ARG A 258 3.60 16.48 4.64
N ALA A 259 4.20 17.32 3.78
CA ALA A 259 5.35 16.94 2.98
C ALA A 259 6.57 16.57 3.84
N LEU A 260 6.86 17.34 4.90
CA LEU A 260 7.94 17.05 5.84
C LEU A 260 7.72 15.69 6.52
N ALA A 261 6.50 15.45 7.03
CA ALA A 261 6.13 14.15 7.61
C ALA A 261 6.30 13.00 6.62
N GLY A 262 5.78 13.16 5.42
CA GLY A 262 5.85 12.15 4.37
C GLY A 262 7.30 11.80 3.99
N LEU A 263 8.15 12.82 3.77
CA LEU A 263 9.57 12.64 3.47
C LEU A 263 10.31 11.94 4.62
N PHE A 264 10.06 12.37 5.85
CA PHE A 264 10.69 11.78 7.03
C PHE A 264 10.29 10.31 7.21
N ILE A 265 9.00 9.99 7.05
CA ILE A 265 8.49 8.63 7.17
C ILE A 265 9.07 7.73 6.06
N LEU A 266 9.09 8.22 4.81
CA LEU A 266 9.69 7.47 3.70
C LEU A 266 11.17 7.17 3.94
N GLN A 267 11.88 8.15 4.45
CA GLN A 267 13.29 8.03 4.78
C GLN A 267 13.52 6.97 5.85
N PHE A 268 12.70 6.99 6.90
CA PHE A 268 12.70 5.98 7.94
C PHE A 268 12.40 4.58 7.35
N LEU A 269 11.36 4.45 6.52
CA LEU A 269 10.97 3.18 5.91
C LEU A 269 12.05 2.64 4.97
N LYS A 270 12.75 3.51 4.22
CA LYS A 270 13.89 3.12 3.39
C LYS A 270 15.04 2.55 4.24
N GLU A 271 15.41 3.21 5.33
CA GLU A 271 16.45 2.71 6.23
C GLU A 271 16.05 1.38 6.85
N LYS A 272 14.81 1.29 7.34
CA LYS A 272 14.25 0.06 7.91
C LYS A 272 14.27 -1.09 6.92
N MET A 273 13.87 -0.84 5.67
CA MET A 273 13.94 -1.80 4.57
C MET A 273 15.35 -2.37 4.39
N ARG A 274 16.38 -1.50 4.42
CA ARG A 274 17.78 -1.91 4.27
C ARG A 274 18.29 -2.67 5.48
N MET A 275 17.90 -2.28 6.70
CA MET A 275 18.30 -2.93 7.95
C MET A 275 17.68 -4.33 8.08
N GLU A 276 16.42 -4.52 7.73
CA GLU A 276 15.74 -5.82 7.80
C GLU A 276 16.32 -6.84 6.82
N GLY A 277 16.90 -6.37 5.72
CA GLY A 277 17.55 -7.21 4.74
C GLY A 277 16.57 -8.17 4.01
N TRP A 278 17.15 -9.11 3.28
CA TRP A 278 16.41 -10.16 2.57
C TRP A 278 15.94 -11.27 3.53
N SER A 279 14.76 -11.81 3.29
CA SER A 279 14.19 -12.95 4.03
C SER A 279 13.61 -13.96 3.04
N PRO A 280 13.67 -15.27 3.31
CA PRO A 280 13.16 -16.31 2.42
C PRO A 280 11.63 -16.44 2.40
N THR A 281 10.87 -15.42 2.82
CA THR A 281 9.41 -15.43 2.76
C THR A 281 8.91 -15.44 1.32
N LYS A 282 7.80 -16.12 1.07
CA LYS A 282 7.18 -16.19 -0.27
C LYS A 282 6.35 -14.96 -0.65
N GLY A 283 6.20 -14.00 0.25
CA GLY A 283 5.35 -12.82 0.09
C GLY A 283 6.10 -11.50 0.19
N ILE A 284 5.36 -10.41 0.11
CA ILE A 284 5.83 -9.05 0.36
C ILE A 284 5.77 -8.81 1.87
N LYS A 285 6.86 -8.35 2.47
CA LYS A 285 6.94 -8.05 3.91
C LYS A 285 6.15 -6.79 4.26
N ALA A 286 6.34 -5.74 3.48
CA ALA A 286 5.72 -4.46 3.71
C ALA A 286 5.31 -3.78 2.40
N ILE A 287 4.14 -3.19 2.41
CA ILE A 287 3.64 -2.33 1.34
C ILE A 287 3.54 -0.91 1.89
N VAL A 288 4.27 0.01 1.29
CA VAL A 288 4.17 1.45 1.57
C VAL A 288 3.21 2.06 0.57
N VAL A 289 2.20 2.77 1.04
CA VAL A 289 1.25 3.48 0.20
C VAL A 289 1.45 4.98 0.33
N LEU A 290 1.60 5.65 -0.80
CA LEU A 290 1.57 7.10 -0.91
C LEU A 290 0.26 7.50 -1.59
N ASP A 291 -0.70 8.01 -0.83
CA ASP A 291 -1.97 8.48 -1.39
C ASP A 291 -2.01 10.01 -1.41
N GLU A 292 -2.23 10.56 -2.62
CA GLU A 292 -2.21 12.02 -2.92
C GLU A 292 -0.91 12.75 -2.48
N ALA A 293 0.14 12.00 -2.17
CA ALA A 293 1.42 12.53 -1.68
C ALA A 293 2.33 13.00 -2.84
N TRP A 294 1.77 13.73 -3.80
CA TRP A 294 2.47 14.18 -5.00
C TRP A 294 3.75 14.98 -4.71
N LYS A 295 3.79 15.84 -3.69
CA LYS A 295 5.02 16.55 -3.30
C LYS A 295 6.16 15.61 -2.86
N VAL A 296 5.79 14.50 -2.27
CA VAL A 296 6.76 13.50 -1.81
C VAL A 296 7.20 12.59 -2.95
N ALA A 297 6.30 12.30 -3.90
CA ALA A 297 6.56 11.41 -5.02
C ALA A 297 7.12 12.12 -6.27
N SER A 298 7.04 13.45 -6.36
CA SER A 298 7.48 14.20 -7.54
C SER A 298 8.94 14.63 -7.52
N ASP A 299 9.55 14.81 -6.35
CA ASP A 299 10.93 15.29 -6.23
C ASP A 299 11.94 14.15 -6.50
N GLU A 300 12.94 14.40 -7.34
CA GLU A 300 13.99 13.44 -7.71
C GLU A 300 14.84 12.98 -6.52
N ARG A 301 14.90 13.76 -5.46
CA ARG A 301 15.63 13.46 -4.22
C ARG A 301 14.81 12.64 -3.23
N SER A 302 13.54 12.35 -3.56
CA SER A 302 12.64 11.57 -2.70
C SER A 302 13.11 10.15 -2.52
N ASP A 303 13.03 9.66 -1.30
CA ASP A 303 13.33 8.28 -0.96
C ASP A 303 12.34 7.28 -1.56
N ALA A 304 11.17 7.73 -2.05
CA ALA A 304 10.26 6.93 -2.84
C ALA A 304 10.94 6.31 -4.07
N ILE A 305 11.81 7.09 -4.75
CA ILE A 305 12.59 6.60 -5.90
C ILE A 305 13.53 5.46 -5.49
N THR A 306 14.20 5.62 -4.33
CA THR A 306 15.08 4.57 -3.81
C THR A 306 14.29 3.31 -3.45
N ILE A 307 13.12 3.44 -2.82
CA ILE A 307 12.25 2.30 -2.49
C ILE A 307 11.82 1.57 -3.76
N VAL A 308 11.45 2.27 -4.84
CA VAL A 308 11.09 1.66 -6.11
C VAL A 308 12.26 0.92 -6.76
N ARG A 309 13.48 1.45 -6.67
CA ARG A 309 14.67 0.82 -7.27
C ARG A 309 15.18 -0.39 -6.50
N GLU A 310 15.08 -0.36 -5.18
CA GLU A 310 15.71 -1.36 -4.30
C GLU A 310 14.69 -2.31 -3.63
N GLY A 311 13.43 -1.89 -3.49
CA GLY A 311 12.42 -2.54 -2.65
C GLY A 311 12.19 -4.01 -2.97
N ARG A 312 12.21 -4.38 -4.25
CA ARG A 312 12.09 -5.79 -4.67
C ARG A 312 13.09 -6.70 -3.96
N LYS A 313 14.35 -6.27 -3.84
CA LYS A 313 15.42 -7.01 -3.18
C LYS A 313 15.12 -7.29 -1.70
N TYR A 314 14.40 -6.38 -1.06
CA TYR A 314 14.07 -6.45 0.36
C TYR A 314 12.61 -6.87 0.62
N GLN A 315 11.86 -7.24 -0.42
CA GLN A 315 10.44 -7.60 -0.34
C GLN A 315 9.54 -6.45 0.17
N PHE A 316 9.91 -5.24 -0.19
CA PHE A 316 9.12 -4.03 0.01
C PHE A 316 8.46 -3.61 -1.30
N ALA A 317 7.18 -3.28 -1.24
CA ALA A 317 6.44 -2.71 -2.35
C ALA A 317 6.09 -1.24 -2.05
N LEU A 318 6.03 -0.43 -3.12
CA LEU A 318 5.49 0.92 -3.07
C LEU A 318 4.24 0.97 -3.96
N ILE A 319 3.15 1.47 -3.41
CA ILE A 319 1.95 1.85 -4.16
C ILE A 319 1.85 3.37 -4.13
N VAL A 320 1.86 3.99 -5.30
CA VAL A 320 1.66 5.44 -5.44
C VAL A 320 0.29 5.66 -6.06
N ALA A 321 -0.60 6.32 -5.32
CA ALA A 321 -1.93 6.70 -5.80
C ALA A 321 -1.98 8.21 -6.07
N SER A 322 -2.40 8.61 -7.28
CA SER A 322 -2.51 10.01 -7.68
C SER A 322 -3.69 10.26 -8.60
N GLN A 323 -4.16 11.50 -8.61
CA GLN A 323 -5.21 11.93 -9.55
C GLN A 323 -4.64 12.15 -10.95
N ASN A 324 -3.38 12.54 -11.03
CA ASN A 324 -2.71 12.87 -12.28
C ASN A 324 -1.45 12.00 -12.45
N PRO A 325 -1.27 11.33 -13.59
CA PRO A 325 -0.07 10.53 -13.82
C PRO A 325 1.21 11.37 -13.85
N THR A 326 1.11 12.65 -14.23
CA THR A 326 2.25 13.58 -14.30
C THR A 326 2.71 14.10 -12.93
N ASP A 327 1.95 13.85 -11.87
CA ASP A 327 2.33 14.21 -10.50
C ASP A 327 3.28 13.17 -9.89
N ILE A 328 3.39 12.02 -10.53
CA ILE A 328 4.33 10.95 -10.14
C ILE A 328 5.63 11.16 -10.93
N ASN A 329 6.77 11.19 -10.21
CA ASN A 329 8.07 11.33 -10.87
C ASN A 329 8.26 10.23 -11.92
N GLU A 330 8.81 10.60 -13.08
CA GLU A 330 9.04 9.68 -14.19
C GLU A 330 9.90 8.47 -13.77
N ALA A 331 10.89 8.68 -12.88
CA ALA A 331 11.70 7.60 -12.36
C ALA A 331 10.92 6.60 -11.49
N ILE A 332 9.80 7.00 -10.89
CA ILE A 332 8.88 6.08 -10.20
C ILE A 332 7.99 5.42 -11.24
N PHE A 333 7.33 6.21 -12.09
CA PHE A 333 6.33 5.71 -13.04
C PHE A 333 6.90 4.71 -14.04
N SER A 334 8.13 4.94 -14.52
CA SER A 334 8.82 4.03 -15.45
C SER A 334 9.36 2.75 -14.80
N ASN A 335 9.46 2.72 -13.48
CA ASN A 335 10.02 1.58 -12.74
C ASN A 335 8.97 0.77 -11.96
N VAL A 336 7.67 1.11 -12.04
CA VAL A 336 6.64 0.26 -11.44
C VAL A 336 6.35 -0.95 -12.33
N GLY A 337 6.16 -2.12 -11.72
CA GLY A 337 5.83 -3.37 -12.42
C GLY A 337 4.35 -3.47 -12.78
N THR A 338 3.52 -2.61 -12.18
CA THR A 338 2.07 -2.59 -12.43
C THR A 338 1.55 -1.16 -12.44
N VAL A 339 0.76 -0.83 -13.44
CA VAL A 339 0.00 0.42 -13.49
C VAL A 339 -1.49 0.09 -13.54
N VAL A 340 -2.27 0.72 -12.68
CA VAL A 340 -3.73 0.63 -12.65
C VAL A 340 -4.30 2.00 -12.98
N LEU A 341 -5.06 2.09 -14.04
CA LEU A 341 -5.70 3.32 -14.50
C LEU A 341 -7.21 3.22 -14.34
N LEU A 342 -7.72 4.03 -13.45
CA LEU A 342 -9.14 4.31 -13.37
C LEU A 342 -9.51 5.42 -14.36
N ARG A 343 -10.71 5.97 -14.25
CA ARG A 343 -11.16 7.01 -15.20
C ARG A 343 -10.21 8.22 -15.24
N LEU A 344 -9.79 8.58 -16.45
CA LEU A 344 -9.06 9.81 -16.76
C LEU A 344 -9.84 10.62 -17.78
N LYS A 345 -9.80 11.97 -17.71
CA LYS A 345 -10.56 12.85 -18.60
C LYS A 345 -9.68 13.75 -19.47
N PHE A 346 -8.54 14.19 -18.95
CA PHE A 346 -7.71 15.18 -19.64
C PHE A 346 -6.85 14.53 -20.72
N GLN A 347 -6.90 15.10 -21.92
CA GLN A 347 -6.19 14.60 -23.10
C GLN A 347 -4.69 14.45 -22.84
N ARG A 348 -4.04 15.45 -22.23
CA ARG A 348 -2.60 15.40 -21.92
C ARG A 348 -2.21 14.20 -21.05
N PHE A 349 -3.10 13.78 -20.11
CA PHE A 349 -2.84 12.62 -19.26
C PHE A 349 -3.00 11.30 -20.02
N LEU A 350 -3.96 11.26 -20.95
CA LEU A 350 -4.14 10.12 -21.84
C LEU A 350 -2.97 9.97 -22.81
N ASP A 351 -2.45 11.08 -23.33
CA ASP A 351 -1.26 11.11 -24.20
C ASP A 351 -0.02 10.61 -23.43
N TYR A 352 0.18 11.10 -22.21
CA TYR A 352 1.28 10.68 -21.35
C TYR A 352 1.24 9.17 -21.06
N VAL A 353 0.08 8.67 -20.62
CA VAL A 353 -0.10 7.25 -20.30
C VAL A 353 0.03 6.37 -21.53
N GLN A 354 -0.55 6.76 -22.67
CA GLN A 354 -0.44 6.01 -23.92
C GLN A 354 1.00 5.93 -24.41
N GLY A 355 1.75 7.03 -24.30
CA GLY A 355 3.18 7.05 -24.67
C GLY A 355 4.06 6.23 -23.74
N SER A 356 3.71 6.19 -22.44
CA SER A 356 4.51 5.49 -21.42
C SER A 356 4.22 4.00 -21.33
N LEU A 357 2.96 3.56 -21.58
CA LEU A 357 2.49 2.20 -21.30
C LEU A 357 2.07 1.43 -22.58
N ASN A 358 2.30 2.01 -23.74
CA ASN A 358 1.96 1.39 -25.04
C ASN A 358 0.50 0.92 -25.15
N PHE A 359 -0.44 1.65 -24.55
CA PHE A 359 -1.86 1.36 -24.64
C PHE A 359 -2.42 1.57 -26.04
N SER A 360 -3.33 0.69 -26.46
CA SER A 360 -4.05 0.81 -27.72
C SER A 360 -5.02 2.01 -27.69
N ASP A 361 -5.35 2.53 -28.88
CA ASP A 361 -6.38 3.57 -29.03
C ASP A 361 -7.74 3.15 -28.48
N TYR A 362 -8.03 1.85 -28.50
CA TYR A 362 -9.22 1.29 -27.87
C TYR A 362 -9.20 1.51 -26.36
N MET A 363 -8.13 1.12 -25.67
CA MET A 363 -7.98 1.30 -24.21
C MET A 363 -8.03 2.77 -23.85
N ARG A 364 -7.38 3.63 -24.61
CA ARG A 364 -7.45 5.09 -24.42
C ARG A 364 -8.89 5.62 -24.40
N LYS A 365 -9.71 5.18 -25.36
CA LYS A 365 -11.13 5.56 -25.41
C LYS A 365 -11.96 4.99 -24.26
N GLU A 366 -11.68 3.77 -23.85
CA GLU A 366 -12.39 3.13 -22.74
C GLU A 366 -12.07 3.80 -21.40
N ILE A 367 -10.80 4.16 -21.13
CA ILE A 367 -10.38 4.85 -19.89
C ILE A 367 -11.20 6.12 -19.63
N THR A 368 -11.56 6.86 -20.67
CA THR A 368 -12.37 8.09 -20.51
C THR A 368 -13.81 7.82 -20.07
N LYS A 369 -14.31 6.61 -20.31
CA LYS A 369 -15.71 6.20 -20.07
C LYS A 369 -15.89 5.35 -18.83
N PHE A 370 -14.79 4.94 -18.18
CA PHE A 370 -14.88 4.06 -17.03
C PHE A 370 -15.85 4.59 -15.97
N GLY A 371 -16.73 3.72 -15.52
CA GLY A 371 -17.50 3.90 -14.31
C GLY A 371 -16.71 3.54 -13.06
N VAL A 372 -17.34 3.67 -11.89
CA VAL A 372 -16.74 3.23 -10.63
C VAL A 372 -16.50 1.71 -10.67
N GLY A 373 -15.33 1.26 -10.26
CA GLY A 373 -14.95 -0.16 -10.29
C GLY A 373 -14.47 -0.67 -11.64
N GLN A 374 -14.41 0.18 -12.67
CA GLN A 374 -13.79 -0.15 -13.95
C GLN A 374 -12.40 0.46 -14.04
N ALA A 375 -11.43 -0.33 -14.49
CA ALA A 375 -10.05 0.10 -14.63
C ALA A 375 -9.37 -0.58 -15.83
N ALA A 376 -8.22 -0.03 -16.22
CA ALA A 376 -7.24 -0.69 -17.07
C ALA A 376 -6.00 -1.00 -16.24
N PHE A 377 -5.30 -2.05 -16.60
CA PHE A 377 -4.00 -2.36 -16.02
C PHE A 377 -2.94 -2.53 -17.11
N ASP A 378 -1.70 -2.31 -16.71
CA ASP A 378 -0.51 -2.74 -17.43
C ASP A 378 0.40 -3.46 -16.44
N MET A 379 0.81 -4.68 -16.78
CA MET A 379 1.70 -5.51 -15.98
C MET A 379 2.92 -5.89 -16.79
N ALA A 380 4.11 -5.56 -16.26
CA ALA A 380 5.39 -5.90 -16.87
C ALA A 380 5.95 -7.17 -16.23
N PHE A 381 6.08 -8.23 -17.02
CA PHE A 381 6.58 -9.53 -16.58
C PHE A 381 8.11 -9.63 -16.70
N GLN A 382 8.70 -10.53 -15.92
CA GLN A 382 10.15 -10.79 -15.98
C GLN A 382 10.62 -11.34 -17.31
N SER A 383 9.74 -11.97 -18.07
CA SER A 383 10.00 -12.41 -19.45
C SER A 383 10.25 -11.27 -20.45
N GLY A 384 10.04 -10.01 -20.02
CA GLY A 384 10.11 -8.84 -20.90
C GLY A 384 8.81 -8.56 -21.66
N ILE A 385 7.75 -9.31 -21.38
CA ILE A 385 6.43 -9.11 -21.96
C ILE A 385 5.63 -8.17 -21.06
N SER A 386 4.87 -7.24 -21.66
CA SER A 386 3.84 -6.48 -20.94
C SER A 386 2.45 -6.99 -21.35
N PHE A 387 1.55 -7.06 -20.39
CA PHE A 387 0.15 -7.39 -20.62
C PHE A 387 -0.75 -6.29 -20.11
N SER A 388 -1.56 -5.74 -20.99
CA SER A 388 -2.48 -4.65 -20.70
C SER A 388 -3.90 -5.05 -21.11
N ASP A 389 -4.86 -4.85 -20.23
CA ASP A 389 -6.29 -5.09 -20.50
C ASP A 389 -7.16 -4.20 -19.61
N THR A 390 -8.46 -4.20 -19.88
CA THR A 390 -9.49 -3.56 -19.06
C THR A 390 -10.12 -4.59 -18.14
N PHE A 391 -10.43 -4.18 -16.90
CA PHE A 391 -11.01 -5.09 -15.91
C PHE A 391 -12.08 -4.44 -15.04
N LEU A 392 -12.82 -5.29 -14.36
CA LEU A 392 -13.76 -4.94 -13.31
C LEU A 392 -13.16 -5.32 -11.97
N ILE A 393 -13.04 -4.34 -11.08
CA ILE A 393 -12.64 -4.57 -9.69
C ILE A 393 -13.80 -5.28 -9.00
N GLU A 394 -13.58 -6.53 -8.60
CA GLU A 394 -14.61 -7.26 -7.86
C GLU A 394 -14.54 -6.94 -6.37
N LYS A 395 -15.71 -6.61 -5.83
CA LYS A 395 -15.91 -6.43 -4.40
C LYS A 395 -16.13 -7.79 -3.73
N ILE A 396 -15.60 -7.93 -2.53
CA ILE A 396 -15.87 -9.06 -1.66
C ILE A 396 -16.70 -8.54 -0.48
N HIS A 397 -17.73 -9.29 -0.11
CA HIS A 397 -18.56 -8.93 1.04
C HIS A 397 -17.68 -8.79 2.30
N GLY A 398 -17.86 -7.73 3.07
CA GLY A 398 -17.04 -7.41 4.25
C GLY A 398 -15.81 -6.53 3.99
N GLU A 399 -15.44 -6.25 2.74
CA GLU A 399 -14.37 -5.29 2.40
C GLU A 399 -14.84 -3.81 2.43
N GLU A 400 -16.14 -3.56 2.45
CA GLU A 400 -16.69 -2.20 2.53
C GLU A 400 -16.90 -1.81 3.99
N PRO A 401 -16.10 -0.89 4.52
CA PRO A 401 -16.36 -0.34 5.84
C PRO A 401 -17.59 0.57 5.79
N LEU A 402 -18.57 0.28 6.61
CA LEU A 402 -19.61 1.23 6.96
C LEU A 402 -19.11 2.08 8.12
N GLU A 403 -19.37 3.38 8.14
CA GLU A 403 -18.84 4.31 9.15
C GLU A 403 -19.17 3.91 10.61
N GLU A 404 -20.21 3.12 10.81
CA GLU A 404 -20.68 2.64 12.13
C GLU A 404 -20.44 1.14 12.36
N TYR A 405 -19.85 0.43 11.40
CA TYR A 405 -19.70 -1.02 11.45
C TYR A 405 -18.26 -1.42 11.75
N VAL A 406 -18.05 -2.13 12.85
CA VAL A 406 -16.76 -2.77 13.14
C VAL A 406 -16.61 -3.95 12.18
N VAL A 407 -15.74 -3.81 11.18
CA VAL A 407 -15.42 -4.92 10.27
C VAL A 407 -14.76 -6.02 11.08
N ASP A 408 -15.44 -7.14 11.21
CA ASP A 408 -14.83 -8.35 11.72
C ASP A 408 -13.83 -8.85 10.67
N ILE A 409 -12.53 -8.77 11.01
CA ILE A 409 -11.45 -9.26 10.13
C ILE A 409 -11.69 -10.73 9.74
N SER A 410 -12.33 -11.51 10.61
CA SER A 410 -12.72 -12.87 10.31
C SER A 410 -13.75 -12.96 9.17
N GLU A 411 -14.65 -12.01 9.04
CA GLU A 411 -15.62 -11.95 7.93
C GLU A 411 -14.97 -11.54 6.62
N VAL A 412 -14.01 -10.63 6.65
CA VAL A 412 -13.21 -10.25 5.47
C VAL A 412 -12.37 -11.43 5.00
N ALA A 413 -11.68 -12.10 5.93
CA ALA A 413 -10.89 -13.29 5.64
C ALA A 413 -11.74 -14.37 4.95
N LYS A 414 -12.96 -14.62 5.44
CA LYS A 414 -13.90 -15.55 4.82
C LYS A 414 -14.36 -15.15 3.43
N SER A 415 -14.62 -13.87 3.25
CA SER A 415 -15.04 -13.37 1.95
C SER A 415 -13.94 -13.61 0.93
N ILE A 416 -12.68 -13.43 1.34
CA ILE A 416 -11.49 -13.71 0.52
C ILE A 416 -11.34 -15.21 0.28
N GLU A 417 -11.52 -16.05 1.31
CA GLU A 417 -11.48 -17.51 1.17
C GLU A 417 -12.60 -18.06 0.32
N GLY A 418 -13.83 -17.65 0.55
CA GLY A 418 -14.98 -18.03 -0.27
C GLY A 418 -14.80 -17.61 -1.71
N PHE A 419 -14.09 -16.52 -1.93
CA PHE A 419 -13.73 -16.01 -3.24
C PHE A 419 -12.60 -16.85 -3.86
N SER A 420 -11.52 -17.11 -3.12
CA SER A 420 -10.42 -18.00 -3.49
C SER A 420 -10.94 -19.42 -3.79
N ALA A 421 -11.81 -19.96 -2.97
CA ALA A 421 -12.45 -21.26 -3.16
C ALA A 421 -13.38 -21.28 -4.41
N LYS A 422 -14.05 -20.19 -4.73
CA LYS A 422 -14.84 -20.06 -5.96
C LYS A 422 -13.95 -20.06 -7.21
N TYR A 423 -12.71 -19.57 -7.09
CA TYR A 423 -11.72 -19.57 -8.17
C TYR A 423 -10.91 -20.87 -8.26
N GLN A 424 -10.68 -21.49 -7.15
CA GLN A 424 -10.29 -22.88 -7.09
C GLN A 424 -11.56 -23.72 -7.32
N SER A 425 -12.21 -23.55 -8.48
CA SER A 425 -13.48 -24.19 -8.83
C SER A 425 -13.46 -25.72 -8.76
N GLU A 426 -12.32 -26.28 -8.45
CA GLU A 426 -12.05 -27.67 -8.10
C GLU A 426 -12.20 -27.94 -6.58
N TYR A 427 -12.34 -26.90 -5.75
CA TYR A 427 -12.61 -27.01 -4.30
C TYR A 427 -14.04 -26.60 -3.90
N LEU A 428 -14.98 -26.68 -4.80
CA LEU A 428 -16.35 -26.96 -4.43
C LEU A 428 -16.30 -28.41 -3.91
N PHE A 429 -16.14 -28.57 -2.59
CA PHE A 429 -16.34 -29.87 -1.96
C PHE A 429 -17.66 -30.40 -2.48
N GLU A 430 -17.60 -31.43 -3.29
CA GLU A 430 -18.82 -32.11 -3.65
C GLU A 430 -19.55 -32.49 -2.36
N LYS A 431 -20.85 -32.31 -2.33
CA LYS A 431 -21.70 -32.69 -1.16
C LYS A 431 -21.31 -34.04 -0.60
N THR A 432 -20.88 -34.98 -1.45
CA THR A 432 -20.36 -36.28 -1.14
C THR A 432 -19.05 -36.24 -0.34
N GLU A 433 -18.11 -35.37 -0.71
CA GLU A 433 -16.81 -35.26 -0.06
C GLU A 433 -16.95 -34.61 1.33
N LEU A 434 -17.70 -33.53 1.44
CA LEU A 434 -18.00 -32.90 2.73
C LEU A 434 -18.79 -33.86 3.64
N THR A 435 -19.70 -34.66 3.07
CA THR A 435 -20.42 -35.70 3.82
C THR A 435 -19.45 -36.74 4.37
N SER A 436 -18.49 -37.23 3.57
CA SER A 436 -17.50 -38.21 3.99
C SER A 436 -16.62 -37.66 5.10
N MET A 437 -16.14 -36.44 4.97
CA MET A 437 -15.32 -35.77 5.98
C MET A 437 -16.08 -35.57 7.32
N LEU A 438 -17.33 -35.16 7.26
CA LEU A 438 -18.15 -34.97 8.48
C LEU A 438 -18.46 -36.30 9.15
N LEU A 439 -18.65 -37.38 8.37
CA LEU A 439 -18.82 -38.77 8.92
C LEU A 439 -17.53 -39.26 9.59
N GLU A 440 -16.36 -39.00 9.03
CA GLU A 440 -15.07 -39.35 9.64
C GLU A 440 -14.87 -38.62 10.98
N TYR A 441 -15.40 -37.42 11.11
CA TYR A 441 -15.41 -36.65 12.38
C TYR A 441 -16.51 -37.12 13.36
N GLY A 442 -17.24 -38.21 13.00
CA GLY A 442 -18.21 -38.84 13.88
C GLY A 442 -19.56 -38.17 13.97
N ILE A 443 -19.92 -37.36 12.96
CA ILE A 443 -21.25 -36.72 12.89
C ILE A 443 -22.21 -37.72 12.22
N GLU A 444 -23.36 -37.94 12.83
CA GLU A 444 -24.39 -38.84 12.32
C GLU A 444 -24.95 -38.32 10.97
N LYS A 445 -25.15 -39.23 10.03
CA LYS A 445 -25.62 -38.93 8.68
C LYS A 445 -26.88 -38.07 8.64
N GLU A 446 -27.83 -38.33 9.53
CA GLU A 446 -29.09 -37.59 9.64
C GLU A 446 -28.84 -36.12 10.03
N LYS A 447 -27.90 -35.86 10.93
CA LYS A 447 -27.50 -34.50 11.32
C LYS A 447 -26.82 -33.76 10.17
N ILE A 448 -26.03 -34.47 9.37
CA ILE A 448 -25.35 -33.92 8.17
C ILE A 448 -26.41 -33.55 7.10
N GLU A 449 -27.39 -34.45 6.87
CA GLU A 449 -28.48 -34.16 5.91
C GLU A 449 -29.33 -32.97 6.34
N ASN A 450 -29.61 -32.84 7.64
CA ASN A 450 -30.33 -31.68 8.18
C ASN A 450 -29.50 -30.39 8.08
N LEU A 451 -28.19 -30.48 8.29
CA LEU A 451 -27.25 -29.36 8.08
C LEU A 451 -27.32 -28.90 6.63
N PHE A 452 -27.24 -29.81 5.66
CA PHE A 452 -27.30 -29.48 4.23
C PHE A 452 -28.66 -28.98 3.77
N LYS A 453 -29.76 -29.42 4.38
CA LYS A 453 -31.09 -28.87 4.12
C LYS A 453 -31.27 -27.45 4.65
N LYS A 454 -30.64 -27.14 5.79
CA LYS A 454 -30.72 -25.81 6.43
C LYS A 454 -29.85 -24.78 5.70
N PHE A 455 -28.71 -25.22 5.22
CA PHE A 455 -27.77 -24.40 4.49
C PHE A 455 -27.71 -24.96 3.08
N ASP A 456 -28.38 -24.60 2.15
CA ASP A 456 -28.14 -25.02 0.76
C ASP A 456 -26.67 -24.71 0.40
N ILE A 457 -25.76 -25.56 0.92
CA ILE A 457 -24.29 -25.33 0.91
C ILE A 457 -23.76 -25.19 -0.51
N LEU A 458 -24.48 -25.71 -1.50
CA LEU A 458 -24.16 -25.58 -2.92
C LEU A 458 -24.75 -24.35 -3.59
N GLY A 459 -25.74 -23.68 -2.97
CA GLY A 459 -26.47 -22.55 -3.56
C GLY A 459 -26.43 -21.24 -2.77
N LYS A 460 -26.20 -21.30 -1.46
CA LYS A 460 -26.12 -20.12 -0.60
C LYS A 460 -24.80 -20.06 0.14
N ARG A 461 -24.19 -18.87 0.16
CA ARG A 461 -23.00 -18.60 0.95
C ARG A 461 -23.38 -18.63 2.43
N VAL A 462 -22.93 -19.63 3.17
CA VAL A 462 -23.06 -19.71 4.62
C VAL A 462 -21.81 -19.09 5.23
N GLY A 463 -21.98 -18.15 6.15
CA GLY A 463 -20.85 -17.59 6.88
C GLY A 463 -20.20 -18.68 7.76
N ILE A 464 -18.89 -18.78 7.77
CA ILE A 464 -18.18 -19.80 8.56
C ILE A 464 -18.52 -19.72 10.05
N LYS A 465 -18.78 -18.51 10.55
CA LYS A 465 -19.23 -18.27 11.94
C LYS A 465 -20.57 -18.96 12.20
N GLU A 466 -21.51 -18.80 11.29
CA GLU A 466 -22.81 -19.45 11.38
C GLU A 466 -22.69 -20.97 11.20
N PHE A 467 -21.86 -21.41 10.26
CA PHE A 467 -21.53 -22.82 10.04
C PHE A 467 -20.87 -23.43 11.28
N THR A 468 -19.85 -22.75 11.85
CA THR A 468 -19.15 -23.19 13.07
C THR A 468 -20.09 -23.23 14.27
N SER A 469 -20.93 -22.21 14.42
CA SER A 469 -21.94 -22.18 15.49
C SER A 469 -22.92 -23.38 15.41
N GLN A 470 -23.32 -23.74 14.18
CA GLN A 470 -24.16 -24.92 13.96
C GLN A 470 -23.42 -26.24 14.23
N LEU A 471 -22.16 -26.35 13.85
CA LEU A 471 -21.34 -27.53 14.18
C LEU A 471 -21.16 -27.66 15.70
N LEU A 472 -20.94 -26.58 16.43
CA LEU A 472 -20.92 -26.59 17.91
C LEU A 472 -22.28 -27.00 18.48
N SER A 473 -23.39 -26.53 17.92
CA SER A 473 -24.74 -26.90 18.36
C SER A 473 -25.06 -28.38 18.14
N LEU A 474 -24.35 -29.02 17.21
CA LEU A 474 -24.42 -30.47 16.95
C LEU A 474 -23.52 -31.30 17.91
N GLY A 475 -22.84 -30.62 18.86
CA GLY A 475 -22.03 -31.25 19.90
C GLY A 475 -20.59 -31.54 19.48
N ILE A 476 -20.09 -30.92 18.42
CA ILE A 476 -18.68 -31.06 18.03
C ILE A 476 -17.85 -30.16 18.94
N SER A 477 -16.82 -30.72 19.58
CA SER A 477 -15.93 -29.92 20.44
C SER A 477 -15.06 -28.96 19.62
N LYS A 478 -14.62 -27.85 20.25
CA LYS A 478 -13.73 -26.86 19.61
C LYS A 478 -12.44 -27.50 19.10
N GLU A 479 -11.90 -28.48 19.82
CA GLU A 479 -10.68 -29.21 19.42
C GLU A 479 -10.89 -30.02 18.13
N ARG A 480 -12.06 -30.64 17.96
CA ARG A 480 -12.42 -31.35 16.73
C ARG A 480 -12.65 -30.40 15.56
N LEU A 481 -13.20 -29.21 15.83
CA LEU A 481 -13.35 -28.17 14.79
C LEU A 481 -12.00 -27.65 14.29
N VAL A 482 -11.00 -27.54 15.16
CA VAL A 482 -9.63 -27.21 14.73
C VAL A 482 -9.12 -28.23 13.71
N GLY A 483 -9.25 -29.52 14.02
CA GLY A 483 -8.86 -30.60 13.09
C GLY A 483 -9.63 -30.52 11.77
N PHE A 484 -10.94 -30.31 11.83
CA PHE A 484 -11.80 -30.19 10.65
C PHE A 484 -11.40 -29.02 9.75
N PHE A 485 -11.17 -27.82 10.32
CA PHE A 485 -10.75 -26.67 9.55
C PHE A 485 -9.34 -26.80 8.97
N LYS A 486 -8.44 -27.52 9.66
CA LYS A 486 -7.12 -27.87 9.11
C LYS A 486 -7.22 -28.78 7.89
N THR A 487 -8.11 -29.77 7.90
CA THR A 487 -8.35 -30.62 6.71
C THR A 487 -8.96 -29.87 5.54
N LEU A 488 -9.67 -28.75 5.81
CA LEU A 488 -10.14 -27.82 4.80
C LEU A 488 -9.03 -26.85 4.30
N GLY A 489 -7.79 -27.00 4.75
CA GLY A 489 -6.67 -26.16 4.35
C GLY A 489 -6.60 -24.80 5.04
N MET A 490 -7.36 -24.60 6.13
CA MET A 490 -7.37 -23.35 6.87
C MET A 490 -6.15 -23.22 7.78
N GLU A 491 -5.56 -22.03 7.84
CA GLU A 491 -4.42 -21.76 8.72
C GLU A 491 -4.82 -21.65 10.19
N ASP A 492 -3.90 -22.03 11.09
CA ASP A 492 -4.11 -22.07 12.55
C ASP A 492 -4.56 -20.73 13.15
N GLU A 493 -4.03 -19.61 12.63
CA GLU A 493 -4.40 -18.28 13.08
C GLU A 493 -5.86 -17.93 12.76
N LEU A 494 -6.31 -18.25 11.54
CA LEU A 494 -7.67 -18.02 11.12
C LEU A 494 -8.65 -18.89 11.91
N ILE A 495 -8.32 -20.15 12.12
CA ILE A 495 -9.10 -21.07 12.95
C ILE A 495 -9.24 -20.51 14.38
N SER A 496 -8.15 -19.97 14.94
CA SER A 496 -8.19 -19.39 16.29
C SER A 496 -9.08 -18.14 16.39
N ILE A 497 -9.06 -17.29 15.34
CA ILE A 497 -9.92 -16.10 15.25
C ILE A 497 -11.39 -16.49 15.18
N ILE A 498 -11.74 -17.46 14.33
CA ILE A 498 -13.10 -17.98 14.16
C ILE A 498 -13.62 -18.53 15.51
N LEU A 499 -12.84 -19.38 16.18
CA LEU A 499 -13.24 -20.00 17.42
C LEU A 499 -13.31 -19.05 18.62
N ARG A 500 -12.63 -17.90 18.55
CA ARG A 500 -12.75 -16.80 19.55
C ARG A 500 -13.96 -15.93 19.31
N SER A 501 -14.43 -15.83 18.06
CA SER A 501 -15.57 -14.99 17.67
C SER A 501 -16.94 -15.64 17.92
N ILE A 502 -16.95 -16.90 18.35
CA ILE A 502 -18.10 -17.73 18.72
C ILE A 502 -18.01 -18.14 20.20
#